data_b09d997a76ed33f80c03549c58b020b3
#
_entry.id   b09d997a76ed33f80c03549c58b020b3
#
_cell.length_a   1.000
_cell.length_b   1.000
_cell.length_c   1.000
_cell.angle_alpha   90.00
_cell.angle_beta   90.00
_cell.angle_gamma   90.00
#
_symmetry.space_group_name_H-M   'P 1'
#
loop_
_entity.id
_entity.type
_entity.pdbx_description
1 polymer ?
#
loop_
_entity_poly.entity_id
_entity_poly.type
_entity_poly.pdbx_seq_one_letter_code
_entity_poly.pdbx_strand_id
1 'polypeptide(L)'
;MVRPISVQTPEAIARLWVNEMSRIFHDRLINSEDKLWFAEQVIDLLNNQFRTKFEYDELFVSDKPMWGDLLKLDAPVKLYEEIKDRAKLFKVLSNMLDEYNMSNSNKMNLVFFEDCIEHLLRIGRVLR
;
A
#
# COMPACT_ATOMS: atom_id res chain seq x y z
N MET A 1 7.17 -7.20 -12.28
CA MET A 1 6.77 -7.29 -10.85
C MET A 1 7.33 -8.58 -10.27
N VAL A 2 8.12 -8.51 -9.21
CA VAL A 2 8.64 -9.71 -8.52
C VAL A 2 7.60 -10.12 -7.48
N ARG A 3 7.12 -11.36 -7.58
CA ARG A 3 6.14 -11.91 -6.63
C ARG A 3 6.80 -12.09 -5.26
N PRO A 4 6.30 -11.44 -4.20
CA PRO A 4 6.77 -11.70 -2.84
C PRO A 4 6.47 -13.15 -2.42
N ILE A 5 7.34 -13.72 -1.59
CA ILE A 5 7.17 -15.10 -1.08
C ILE A 5 5.86 -15.24 -0.27
N SER A 6 5.38 -14.13 0.32
CA SER A 6 4.15 -14.10 1.10
C SER A 6 2.86 -14.24 0.28
N VAL A 7 2.93 -14.09 -1.06
CA VAL A 7 1.75 -14.07 -1.93
C VAL A 7 1.53 -15.45 -2.54
N GLN A 8 0.59 -16.20 -1.99
CA GLN A 8 0.33 -17.58 -2.40
C GLN A 8 -1.09 -17.80 -2.97
N THR A 9 -2.04 -16.93 -2.66
CA THR A 9 -3.42 -17.05 -3.14
C THR A 9 -3.71 -16.15 -4.33
N PRO A 10 -4.67 -16.51 -5.22
CA PRO A 10 -5.09 -15.67 -6.33
C PRO A 10 -5.57 -14.28 -5.89
N GLU A 11 -6.30 -14.22 -4.77
CA GLU A 11 -6.80 -12.98 -4.19
C GLU A 11 -5.65 -12.07 -3.75
N ALA A 12 -4.64 -12.62 -3.07
CA ALA A 12 -3.47 -11.85 -2.65
C ALA A 12 -2.65 -11.35 -3.84
N ILE A 13 -2.58 -12.14 -4.93
CA ILE A 13 -1.94 -11.72 -6.18
C ILE A 13 -2.74 -10.56 -6.81
N ALA A 14 -4.06 -10.67 -6.85
CA ALA A 14 -4.94 -9.64 -7.38
C ALA A 14 -4.79 -8.33 -6.60
N ARG A 15 -4.83 -8.37 -5.27
CA ARG A 15 -4.65 -7.21 -4.40
C ARG A 15 -3.27 -6.57 -4.56
N LEU A 16 -2.20 -7.37 -4.67
CA LEU A 16 -0.87 -6.85 -4.99
C LEU A 16 -0.85 -6.16 -6.35
N TRP A 17 -1.47 -6.78 -7.35
CA TRP A 17 -1.53 -6.23 -8.70
C TRP A 17 -2.30 -4.90 -8.72
N VAL A 18 -3.45 -4.81 -8.01
CA VAL A 18 -4.19 -3.54 -7.86
C VAL A 18 -3.32 -2.45 -7.23
N ASN A 19 -2.59 -2.77 -6.16
CA ASN A 19 -1.69 -1.81 -5.51
C ASN A 19 -0.61 -1.29 -6.48
N GLU A 20 0.04 -2.16 -7.24
CA GLU A 20 1.08 -1.76 -8.19
C GLU A 20 0.51 -0.97 -9.38
N MET A 21 -0.64 -1.39 -9.91
CA MET A 21 -1.31 -0.71 -11.03
C MET A 21 -1.84 0.67 -10.62
N SER A 22 -2.45 0.76 -9.42
CA SER A 22 -2.92 2.04 -8.89
C SER A 22 -1.77 3.04 -8.73
N ARG A 23 -0.63 2.60 -8.23
CA ARG A 23 0.56 3.45 -8.10
C ARG A 23 1.07 3.98 -9.43
N ILE A 24 1.00 3.19 -10.50
CA ILE A 24 1.56 3.56 -11.82
C ILE A 24 0.57 4.41 -12.61
N PHE A 25 -0.71 4.07 -12.59
CA PHE A 25 -1.73 4.64 -13.46
C PHE A 25 -2.72 5.53 -12.72
N HIS A 26 -3.39 5.02 -11.68
CA HIS A 26 -4.44 5.74 -10.96
C HIS A 26 -3.91 7.03 -10.30
N ASP A 27 -2.73 6.98 -9.70
CA ASP A 27 -2.16 8.14 -9.00
C ASP A 27 -1.84 9.32 -9.91
N ARG A 28 -1.74 9.08 -11.22
CA ARG A 28 -1.50 10.12 -12.22
C ARG A 28 -2.78 10.77 -12.73
N LEU A 29 -3.93 10.15 -12.48
CA LEU A 29 -5.22 10.67 -12.91
C LEU A 29 -5.63 11.81 -11.98
N ILE A 30 -6.02 12.93 -12.58
CA ILE A 30 -6.43 14.14 -11.85
C ILE A 30 -7.93 14.11 -11.61
N ASN A 31 -8.71 13.76 -12.64
CA ASN A 31 -10.16 13.80 -12.61
C ASN A 31 -10.74 12.60 -11.90
N SER A 32 -11.78 12.82 -11.08
CA SER A 32 -12.50 11.73 -10.39
C SER A 32 -13.19 10.77 -11.34
N GLU A 33 -13.67 11.26 -12.49
CA GLU A 33 -14.29 10.43 -13.54
C GLU A 33 -13.28 9.44 -14.12
N ASP A 34 -12.06 9.89 -14.44
CA ASP A 34 -11.00 9.04 -14.96
C ASP A 34 -10.55 7.99 -13.93
N LYS A 35 -10.50 8.39 -12.65
CA LYS A 35 -10.19 7.48 -11.55
C LYS A 35 -11.23 6.38 -11.38
N LEU A 36 -12.51 6.76 -11.46
CA LEU A 36 -13.61 5.81 -11.39
C LEU A 36 -13.58 4.85 -12.58
N TRP A 37 -13.47 5.39 -13.79
CA TRP A 37 -13.34 4.57 -15.01
C TRP A 37 -12.18 3.58 -14.91
N PHE A 38 -11.01 4.02 -14.46
CA PHE A 38 -9.85 3.14 -14.26
C PHE A 38 -10.17 2.01 -13.26
N ALA A 39 -10.80 2.34 -12.14
CA ALA A 39 -11.17 1.37 -11.12
C ALA A 39 -12.16 0.33 -11.64
N GLU A 40 -13.17 0.74 -12.41
CA GLU A 40 -14.13 -0.15 -13.07
C GLU A 40 -13.43 -1.12 -14.04
N GLN A 41 -12.51 -0.61 -14.87
CA GLN A 41 -11.74 -1.46 -15.79
C GLN A 41 -10.87 -2.48 -15.04
N VAL A 42 -10.26 -2.08 -13.94
CA VAL A 42 -9.46 -2.96 -13.09
C VAL A 42 -10.32 -4.06 -12.48
N ILE A 43 -11.50 -3.72 -11.96
CA ILE A 43 -12.44 -4.70 -11.38
C ILE A 43 -12.93 -5.70 -12.43
N ASP A 44 -13.34 -5.21 -13.58
CA ASP A 44 -13.81 -6.07 -14.68
C ASP A 44 -12.71 -7.06 -15.11
N LEU A 45 -11.49 -6.57 -15.25
CA LEU A 45 -10.36 -7.40 -15.61
C LEU A 45 -10.06 -8.45 -14.54
N LEU A 46 -10.08 -8.08 -13.25
CA LEU A 46 -9.86 -9.00 -12.14
C LEU A 46 -10.93 -10.07 -12.08
N ASN A 47 -12.20 -9.70 -12.16
CA ASN A 47 -13.30 -10.64 -12.08
C ASN A 47 -13.33 -11.61 -13.26
N ASN A 48 -13.00 -11.13 -14.45
CA ASN A 48 -12.96 -11.95 -15.65
C ASN A 48 -11.73 -12.86 -15.73
N GLN A 49 -10.54 -12.37 -15.40
CA GLN A 49 -9.28 -13.11 -15.56
C GLN A 49 -8.92 -13.96 -14.35
N PHE A 50 -9.14 -13.44 -13.13
CA PHE A 50 -8.79 -14.15 -11.89
C PHE A 50 -9.96 -14.88 -11.26
N ARG A 51 -11.17 -14.75 -11.84
CA ARG A 51 -12.42 -15.34 -11.32
C ARG A 51 -12.68 -14.94 -9.87
N THR A 52 -12.30 -13.75 -9.52
CA THR A 52 -12.57 -13.12 -8.21
C THR A 52 -13.91 -12.42 -8.23
N LYS A 53 -14.40 -11.99 -7.08
CA LYS A 53 -15.64 -11.23 -6.94
C LYS A 53 -15.37 -9.97 -6.14
N PHE A 54 -14.41 -9.18 -6.61
CA PHE A 54 -14.10 -7.91 -5.97
C PHE A 54 -15.11 -6.84 -6.36
N GLU A 55 -15.45 -6.00 -5.40
CA GLU A 55 -16.26 -4.80 -5.59
C GLU A 55 -15.40 -3.53 -5.50
N TYR A 56 -15.93 -2.43 -6.07
CA TYR A 56 -15.24 -1.15 -6.07
C TYR A 56 -14.92 -0.66 -4.66
N ASP A 57 -15.91 -0.73 -3.76
CA ASP A 57 -15.76 -0.27 -2.39
C ASP A 57 -14.64 -1.01 -1.66
N GLU A 58 -14.56 -2.32 -1.84
CA GLU A 58 -13.55 -3.15 -1.20
C GLU A 58 -12.13 -2.78 -1.61
N LEU A 59 -11.87 -2.56 -2.90
CA LEU A 59 -10.51 -2.36 -3.41
C LEU A 59 -10.06 -0.89 -3.43
N PHE A 60 -10.99 0.06 -3.47
CA PHE A 60 -10.65 1.47 -3.67
C PHE A 60 -11.11 2.39 -2.56
N VAL A 61 -11.96 1.92 -1.64
CA VAL A 61 -12.52 2.74 -0.57
C VAL A 61 -12.27 2.12 0.81
N SER A 62 -12.97 1.03 1.16
CA SER A 62 -12.99 0.51 2.53
C SER A 62 -11.76 -0.29 2.92
N ASP A 63 -11.25 -1.15 2.03
CA ASP A 63 -10.11 -2.04 2.26
C ASP A 63 -9.05 -1.92 1.16
N LYS A 64 -8.73 -0.69 0.79
CA LYS A 64 -7.70 -0.38 -0.22
C LYS A 64 -6.39 -1.11 0.08
N PRO A 65 -5.86 -1.89 -0.88
CA PRO A 65 -4.62 -2.65 -0.68
C PRO A 65 -3.44 -1.72 -0.39
N MET A 66 -2.75 -1.97 0.70
CA MET A 66 -1.49 -1.32 1.06
C MET A 66 -0.40 -2.36 1.19
N TRP A 67 0.73 -2.13 0.56
CA TRP A 67 1.86 -3.04 0.58
C TRP A 67 3.14 -2.31 1.00
N GLY A 68 3.93 -2.98 1.83
CA GLY A 68 5.20 -2.42 2.31
C GLY A 68 6.04 -3.43 3.07
N ASP A 69 7.21 -3.00 3.50
CA ASP A 69 8.16 -3.79 4.28
C ASP A 69 8.50 -3.16 5.65
N LEU A 70 7.66 -2.21 6.09
CA LEU A 70 7.90 -1.42 7.30
C LEU A 70 7.42 -2.10 8.59
N LEU A 71 6.64 -3.18 8.52
CA LEU A 71 6.05 -3.81 9.72
C LEU A 71 7.07 -4.57 10.58
N LYS A 72 8.19 -5.00 9.99
CA LYS A 72 9.21 -5.83 10.65
C LYS A 72 10.61 -5.26 10.38
N LEU A 73 10.92 -4.16 11.03
CA LEU A 73 12.18 -3.42 10.82
C LEU A 73 13.41 -4.21 11.27
N ASP A 74 13.28 -5.01 12.33
CA ASP A 74 14.35 -5.80 12.92
C ASP A 74 14.57 -7.15 12.23
N ALA A 75 13.75 -7.49 11.24
CA ALA A 75 13.90 -8.75 10.54
C ALA A 75 15.14 -8.71 9.62
N PRO A 76 15.93 -9.81 9.58
CA PRO A 76 17.13 -9.89 8.74
C PRO A 76 16.81 -9.80 7.25
N VAL A 77 15.59 -10.17 6.88
CA VAL A 77 15.04 -10.02 5.53
C VAL A 77 13.74 -9.24 5.61
N LYS A 78 13.72 -8.07 5.00
CA LYS A 78 12.50 -7.27 4.90
C LYS A 78 11.60 -7.83 3.81
N LEU A 79 10.46 -8.36 4.21
CA LEU A 79 9.47 -8.91 3.28
C LEU A 79 8.50 -7.83 2.85
N TYR A 80 8.27 -7.72 1.55
CA TYR A 80 7.21 -6.90 1.00
C TYR A 80 5.88 -7.65 1.14
N GLU A 81 5.05 -7.22 2.08
CA GLU A 81 3.80 -7.88 2.46
C GLU A 81 2.63 -6.91 2.52
N GLU A 82 1.42 -7.45 2.42
CA GLU A 82 0.21 -6.66 2.56
C GLU A 82 0.03 -6.19 4.01
N ILE A 83 -0.24 -4.91 4.17
CA ILE A 83 -0.45 -4.27 5.46
C ILE A 83 -1.95 -4.20 5.73
N LYS A 84 -2.46 -5.18 6.45
CA LYS A 84 -3.87 -5.25 6.86
C LYS A 84 -4.15 -4.46 8.13
N ASP A 85 -3.20 -4.44 9.05
CA ASP A 85 -3.31 -3.73 10.33
C ASP A 85 -2.73 -2.32 10.23
N ARG A 86 -3.57 -1.36 9.87
CA ARG A 86 -3.21 0.06 9.75
C ARG A 86 -2.82 0.68 11.08
N ALA A 87 -3.46 0.26 12.18
CA ALA A 87 -3.14 0.76 13.51
C ALA A 87 -1.73 0.34 13.95
N LYS A 88 -1.35 -0.89 13.64
CA LYS A 88 0.01 -1.38 13.87
C LYS A 88 1.03 -0.60 13.05
N LEU A 89 0.76 -0.35 11.77
CA LEU A 89 1.65 0.44 10.92
C LEU A 89 1.82 1.85 11.48
N PHE A 90 0.73 2.51 11.86
CA PHE A 90 0.76 3.83 12.46
C PHE A 90 1.65 3.86 13.72
N LYS A 91 1.51 2.86 14.60
CA LYS A 91 2.33 2.74 15.80
C LYS A 91 3.81 2.56 15.49
N VAL A 92 4.14 1.74 14.50
CA VAL A 92 5.53 1.53 14.05
C VAL A 92 6.13 2.84 13.54
N LEU A 93 5.41 3.56 12.69
CA LEU A 93 5.87 4.85 12.14
C LEU A 93 6.04 5.91 13.23
N SER A 94 5.13 5.97 14.19
CA SER A 94 5.24 6.89 15.33
C SER A 94 6.47 6.59 16.18
N ASN A 95 6.71 5.32 16.49
CA ASN A 95 7.90 4.92 17.24
C ASN A 95 9.21 5.28 16.47
N MET A 96 9.24 5.05 15.16
CA MET A 96 10.40 5.43 14.32
C MET A 96 10.65 6.94 14.35
N LEU A 97 9.60 7.75 14.32
CA LEU A 97 9.71 9.20 14.42
C LEU A 97 10.25 9.62 15.79
N ASP A 98 9.77 9.00 16.84
CA ASP A 98 10.24 9.27 18.22
C ASP A 98 11.72 8.90 18.38
N GLU A 99 12.13 7.72 17.90
CA GLU A 99 13.54 7.29 17.91
C GLU A 99 14.44 8.25 17.11
N TYR A 100 13.99 8.67 15.93
CA TYR A 100 14.68 9.68 15.13
C TYR A 100 14.85 10.99 15.89
N ASN A 101 13.77 11.47 16.51
CA ASN A 101 13.76 12.72 17.27
C ASN A 101 14.59 12.66 18.56
N MET A 102 14.76 11.48 19.15
CA MET A 102 15.68 11.28 20.27
C MET A 102 17.14 11.30 19.85
N SER A 103 17.42 10.77 18.66
CA SER A 103 18.79 10.59 18.17
C SER A 103 19.33 11.81 17.42
N ASN A 104 18.48 12.72 16.98
CA ASN A 104 18.86 13.85 16.14
C ASN A 104 18.51 15.19 16.78
N SER A 105 19.40 16.18 16.62
CA SER A 105 19.17 17.55 17.10
C SER A 105 18.08 18.27 16.30
N ASN A 106 17.98 17.96 15.01
CA ASN A 106 16.93 18.50 14.14
C ASN A 106 15.69 17.62 14.22
N LYS A 107 14.76 17.99 15.09
CA LYS A 107 13.53 17.24 15.29
C LYS A 107 12.54 17.44 14.12
N MET A 108 11.89 16.38 13.73
CA MET A 108 10.79 16.41 12.75
C MET A 108 9.44 16.37 13.49
N ASN A 109 8.57 17.34 13.21
CA ASN A 109 7.20 17.38 13.71
C ASN A 109 6.25 16.90 12.62
N LEU A 110 6.24 15.57 12.37
CA LEU A 110 5.37 14.95 11.38
C LEU A 110 4.09 14.45 12.04
N VAL A 111 2.98 14.70 11.37
CA VAL A 111 1.68 14.10 11.73
C VAL A 111 1.34 13.06 10.68
N PHE A 112 1.19 11.81 11.12
CA PHE A 112 0.78 10.74 10.23
C PHE A 112 -0.73 10.74 10.04
N PHE A 113 -1.17 10.78 8.81
CA PHE A 113 -2.55 10.57 8.38
C PHE A 113 -2.54 9.62 7.16
N GLU A 114 -3.68 9.13 6.76
CA GLU A 114 -3.75 8.00 5.81
C GLU A 114 -3.01 8.29 4.50
N ASP A 115 -3.24 9.43 3.87
CA ASP A 115 -2.55 9.80 2.62
C ASP A 115 -1.03 9.92 2.81
N CYS A 116 -0.58 10.44 3.95
CA CYS A 116 0.85 10.51 4.28
C CYS A 116 1.46 9.11 4.37
N ILE A 117 0.77 8.17 5.00
CA ILE A 117 1.21 6.78 5.12
C ILE A 117 1.27 6.12 3.74
N GLU A 118 0.27 6.32 2.89
CA GLU A 118 0.30 5.83 1.51
C GLU A 118 1.52 6.36 0.75
N HIS A 119 1.82 7.65 0.86
CA HIS A 119 3.00 8.25 0.24
C HIS A 119 4.30 7.65 0.77
N LEU A 120 4.41 7.42 2.07
CA LEU A 120 5.60 6.78 2.66
C LEU A 120 5.80 5.36 2.12
N LEU A 121 4.73 4.58 1.99
CA LEU A 121 4.81 3.23 1.40
C LEU A 121 5.22 3.28 -0.07
N ARG A 122 4.74 4.26 -0.83
CA ARG A 122 5.13 4.48 -2.24
C ARG A 122 6.60 4.84 -2.37
N ILE A 123 7.10 5.75 -1.53
CA ILE A 123 8.52 6.12 -1.48
C ILE A 123 9.37 4.90 -1.09
N GLY A 124 8.98 4.18 -0.04
CA GLY A 124 9.65 2.96 0.38
C GLY A 124 9.74 1.91 -0.74
N ARG A 125 8.68 1.80 -1.55
CA ARG A 125 8.66 0.89 -2.71
C ARG A 125 9.64 1.31 -3.81
N VAL A 126 9.83 2.61 -4.03
CA VAL A 126 10.77 3.14 -5.04
C VAL A 126 12.22 2.95 -4.60
N LEU A 127 12.49 3.09 -3.29
CA LEU A 127 13.84 2.97 -2.73
C LEU A 127 14.31 1.49 -2.59
N ARG A 128 13.41 0.53 -2.72
CA ARG A 128 13.69 -0.90 -2.65
C ARG A 128 14.21 -1.46 -3.97
#